data_2df4cf26c72b3813ae4d44f6c7135691
#
_entry.id   2df4cf26c72b3813ae4d44f6c7135691
#
_cell.length_a   1.000
_cell.length_b   1.000
_cell.length_c   1.000
_cell.angle_alpha   90.00
_cell.angle_beta   90.00
_cell.angle_gamma   90.00
#
_symmetry.space_group_name_H-M   'P 1'
#
loop_
_entity.id
_entity.type
_entity.pdbx_description
1 polymer ?
#
loop_
_entity_poly.entity_id
_entity_poly.type
_entity_poly.pdbx_seq_one_letter_code
_entity_poly.pdbx_strand_id
1 'polypeptide(L)'
;MATYFPRIQKSTGKIHYGIQIAIRDNFGNVKFKNTTWTNPDNLTGKRLEKALHAYGENWERDYRNGHTHELSLANFYRVANVWLKARKSNMSESYYLRASDCIKRMSEFFGDKPFTTLKAYDIQQFFIYLNDYKYKTTTAAIKPSKKEKFNEIALSCGIRKVCEQAEFSRPTLYYARRGDPVSLISAKLICDKFSLNFNEYFDKIEVANEYRKETILKYKRVLSAIFTYCISIELVTVNYASSDYLKQIIGGKPPKEITILTESEYRSFLTTLDRYDEENEFNIIETIPLHIMAMLGLRGCEVCGLEWQDIDFAKRYITIRRDRVYVSGKGVIRRPFPKTTSSSRALYICDRLLNKLKAFKQVYEKLSKADKCFDRRGAIFCNIDGTPRFPQYLNTLLTRFLLKANCTRVTCHKMRHTWITRLISTGISVNNVSRMAGHSSSDVTLKIYTHYCKDIDNSKEVLEKIFAM
;
A
#
# COMPACT_ATOMS: atom_id res chain seq x y z
N MET A 1 20.09 5.88 38.94
CA MET A 1 20.87 5.41 40.12
C MET A 1 19.90 4.95 41.18
N ALA A 2 20.21 3.83 41.81
CA ALA A 2 19.43 3.31 42.92
C ALA A 2 19.63 4.15 44.18
N THR A 3 18.58 4.37 44.94
CA THR A 3 18.61 5.06 46.23
C THR A 3 18.47 4.01 47.33
N TYR A 4 19.26 4.16 48.40
CA TYR A 4 19.35 3.18 49.47
C TYR A 4 18.89 3.81 50.79
N PHE A 5 18.08 3.08 51.55
CA PHE A 5 17.62 3.55 52.87
C PHE A 5 17.47 2.39 53.86
N PRO A 6 17.94 2.50 55.09
CA PRO A 6 17.81 1.47 56.11
C PRO A 6 16.35 1.36 56.61
N ARG A 7 15.90 0.14 56.89
CA ARG A 7 14.60 -0.17 57.50
C ARG A 7 14.80 -1.15 58.64
N ILE A 8 14.24 -0.86 59.80
CA ILE A 8 14.30 -1.73 60.96
C ILE A 8 13.03 -2.55 61.02
N GLN A 9 13.15 -3.88 61.02
CA GLN A 9 12.02 -4.78 61.19
C GLN A 9 11.58 -4.78 62.64
N LYS A 10 10.42 -4.24 62.96
CA LYS A 10 9.90 -4.05 64.33
C LYS A 10 9.77 -5.36 65.12
N SER A 11 9.59 -6.50 64.48
CA SER A 11 9.40 -7.80 65.13
C SER A 11 10.69 -8.54 65.51
N THR A 12 11.83 -8.23 64.83
CA THR A 12 13.09 -8.95 65.00
C THR A 12 14.30 -8.07 65.32
N GLY A 13 14.14 -6.74 65.23
CA GLY A 13 15.24 -5.78 65.40
C GLY A 13 16.28 -5.82 64.28
N LYS A 14 16.11 -6.66 63.26
CA LYS A 14 17.06 -6.77 62.14
C LYS A 14 16.95 -5.59 61.18
N ILE A 15 18.11 -5.10 60.71
CA ILE A 15 18.20 -4.01 59.76
C ILE A 15 18.10 -4.62 58.33
N HIS A 16 17.11 -4.15 57.58
CA HIS A 16 16.99 -4.39 56.16
C HIS A 16 17.24 -3.09 55.39
N TYR A 17 17.72 -3.19 54.18
CA TYR A 17 17.98 -2.03 53.35
C TYR A 17 16.96 -2.00 52.21
N GLY A 18 16.14 -0.95 52.17
CA GLY A 18 15.28 -0.66 51.02
C GLY A 18 16.13 -0.07 49.92
N ILE A 19 15.91 -0.56 48.68
CA ILE A 19 16.55 -0.09 47.48
C ILE A 19 15.45 0.37 46.55
N GLN A 20 15.55 1.61 46.07
CA GLN A 20 14.58 2.20 45.19
C GLN A 20 15.23 2.66 43.87
N ILE A 21 14.61 2.35 42.74
CA ILE A 21 15.00 2.88 41.44
C ILE A 21 13.86 3.67 40.82
N ALA A 22 14.19 4.75 40.12
CA ALA A 22 13.27 5.55 39.36
C ALA A 22 13.27 5.06 37.91
N ILE A 23 12.08 4.77 37.37
CA ILE A 23 11.89 4.30 35.99
C ILE A 23 10.95 5.28 35.32
N ARG A 24 11.28 5.71 34.11
CA ARG A 24 10.38 6.48 33.27
C ARG A 24 9.56 5.54 32.38
N ASP A 25 8.25 5.70 32.41
CA ASP A 25 7.38 5.00 31.46
C ASP A 25 7.46 5.63 30.05
N ASN A 26 6.82 5.00 29.08
CA ASN A 26 6.82 5.45 27.68
C ASN A 26 6.16 6.84 27.48
N PHE A 27 5.55 7.41 28.53
CA PHE A 27 4.92 8.74 28.53
C PHE A 27 5.75 9.77 29.30
N GLY A 28 6.95 9.37 29.79
CA GLY A 28 7.85 10.24 30.52
C GLY A 28 7.56 10.33 32.04
N ASN A 29 6.51 9.65 32.53
CA ASN A 29 6.18 9.66 33.96
C ASN A 29 7.17 8.82 34.78
N VAL A 30 7.57 9.32 35.91
CA VAL A 30 8.50 8.61 36.81
C VAL A 30 7.71 7.66 37.70
N LYS A 31 8.01 6.37 37.62
CA LYS A 31 7.53 5.34 38.54
C LYS A 31 8.67 4.79 39.36
N PHE A 32 8.42 4.58 40.66
CA PHE A 32 9.44 4.04 41.57
C PHE A 32 9.20 2.53 41.76
N LYS A 33 10.30 1.78 41.70
CA LYS A 33 10.31 0.36 42.03
C LYS A 33 11.21 0.15 43.23
N ASN A 34 10.78 -0.72 44.13
CA ASN A 34 11.43 -0.97 45.39
C ASN A 34 11.75 -2.46 45.54
N THR A 35 12.92 -2.76 46.15
CA THR A 35 13.26 -4.06 46.69
C THR A 35 13.84 -3.96 48.05
N THR A 36 14.03 -5.07 48.73
CA THR A 36 14.63 -5.10 50.08
C THR A 36 15.81 -6.07 50.06
N TRP A 37 16.94 -5.61 50.56
CA TRP A 37 18.13 -6.44 50.74
C TRP A 37 18.37 -6.66 52.22
N THR A 38 18.61 -7.89 52.59
CA THR A 38 18.96 -8.29 53.97
C THR A 38 20.45 -8.57 53.98
N ASN A 39 21.18 -7.97 54.91
CA ASN A 39 22.59 -8.24 55.05
C ASN A 39 22.83 -9.71 55.49
N PRO A 40 23.27 -10.63 54.59
CA PRO A 40 23.36 -12.05 54.92
C PRO A 40 24.52 -12.40 55.84
N ASP A 41 25.59 -11.61 55.77
CA ASP A 41 26.88 -11.91 56.43
C ASP A 41 27.16 -10.99 57.57
N ASN A 42 26.19 -10.23 58.10
CA ASN A 42 26.33 -9.21 59.13
C ASN A 42 27.49 -8.23 58.86
N LEU A 43 27.66 -7.85 57.61
CA LEU A 43 28.71 -6.91 57.16
C LEU A 43 28.53 -5.55 57.81
N THR A 44 29.63 -4.86 58.08
CA THR A 44 29.63 -3.52 58.66
C THR A 44 30.55 -2.55 57.89
N GLY A 45 30.33 -1.25 58.03
CA GLY A 45 31.17 -0.20 57.45
C GLY A 45 31.29 -0.30 55.94
N LYS A 46 32.47 -0.04 55.40
CA LYS A 46 32.71 -0.03 53.93
C LYS A 46 32.39 -1.34 53.21
N ARG A 47 32.45 -2.48 53.88
CA ARG A 47 32.12 -3.79 53.30
C ARG A 47 30.60 -3.92 53.11
N LEU A 48 29.80 -3.43 54.02
CA LEU A 48 28.35 -3.37 53.93
C LEU A 48 27.93 -2.46 52.75
N GLU A 49 28.48 -1.25 52.67
CA GLU A 49 28.18 -0.30 51.60
C GLU A 49 28.51 -0.89 50.22
N LYS A 50 29.69 -1.50 50.09
CA LYS A 50 30.09 -2.13 48.81
C LYS A 50 29.16 -3.26 48.40
N ALA A 51 28.76 -4.11 49.36
CA ALA A 51 27.85 -5.23 49.08
C ALA A 51 26.43 -4.74 48.74
N LEU A 52 25.93 -3.73 49.45
CA LEU A 52 24.64 -3.12 49.22
C LEU A 52 24.57 -2.42 47.85
N HIS A 53 25.59 -1.66 47.48
CA HIS A 53 25.69 -1.02 46.16
C HIS A 53 25.78 -2.05 45.05
N ALA A 54 26.62 -3.07 45.19
CA ALA A 54 26.74 -4.14 44.20
C ALA A 54 25.39 -4.88 43.98
N TYR A 55 24.66 -5.15 45.07
CA TYR A 55 23.33 -5.73 44.96
C TYR A 55 22.34 -4.79 44.29
N GLY A 56 22.33 -3.50 44.63
CA GLY A 56 21.44 -2.53 44.03
C GLY A 56 21.69 -2.29 42.54
N GLU A 57 22.97 -2.21 42.15
CA GLU A 57 23.35 -2.10 40.72
C GLU A 57 22.96 -3.35 39.93
N ASN A 58 23.19 -4.55 40.48
CA ASN A 58 22.76 -5.80 39.85
C ASN A 58 21.25 -5.85 39.76
N TRP A 59 20.52 -5.51 40.84
CA TRP A 59 19.07 -5.50 40.82
C TRP A 59 18.52 -4.43 39.84
N GLU A 60 19.08 -3.23 39.77
CA GLU A 60 18.70 -2.19 38.81
C GLU A 60 18.93 -2.70 37.36
N ARG A 61 20.09 -3.30 37.10
CA ARG A 61 20.43 -3.91 35.80
C ARG A 61 19.46 -5.03 35.45
N ASP A 62 19.19 -5.94 36.36
CA ASP A 62 18.29 -7.08 36.13
C ASP A 62 16.83 -6.62 35.96
N TYR A 63 16.41 -5.59 36.69
CA TYR A 63 15.11 -4.97 36.54
C TYR A 63 14.97 -4.25 35.20
N ARG A 64 15.97 -3.46 34.79
CA ARG A 64 15.99 -2.81 33.46
C ARG A 64 16.07 -3.82 32.33
N ASN A 65 16.82 -4.88 32.52
CA ASN A 65 16.93 -5.99 31.58
C ASN A 65 15.72 -6.93 31.65
N GLY A 66 14.94 -6.92 32.71
CA GLY A 66 13.81 -7.84 32.90
C GLY A 66 12.71 -7.72 31.84
N HIS A 67 12.46 -6.51 31.32
CA HIS A 67 11.60 -6.34 30.15
C HIS A 67 12.27 -6.81 28.86
N THR A 68 13.60 -6.70 28.74
CA THR A 68 14.36 -7.28 27.63
C THR A 68 14.53 -8.80 27.79
N HIS A 69 14.55 -9.31 29.01
CA HIS A 69 14.69 -10.75 29.28
C HIS A 69 13.44 -11.53 28.82
N GLU A 70 12.22 -11.04 29.07
CA GLU A 70 11.02 -11.69 28.52
C GLU A 70 10.99 -11.70 26.98
N LEU A 71 11.47 -10.63 26.34
CA LEU A 71 11.59 -10.56 24.89
C LEU A 71 12.76 -11.37 24.36
N SER A 72 13.84 -11.55 25.12
CA SER A 72 15.01 -12.34 24.70
C SER A 72 14.70 -13.83 24.55
N LEU A 73 13.74 -14.34 25.31
CA LEU A 73 13.22 -15.70 25.22
C LEU A 73 12.00 -15.82 24.29
N ALA A 74 11.46 -14.68 23.85
CA ALA A 74 10.27 -14.67 23.01
C ALA A 74 10.58 -15.12 21.57
N ASN A 75 9.69 -15.86 20.99
CA ASN A 75 9.78 -16.27 19.59
C ASN A 75 9.56 -15.07 18.63
N PHE A 76 9.83 -15.29 17.33
CA PHE A 76 9.67 -14.28 16.28
C PHE A 76 8.31 -13.59 16.33
N TYR A 77 7.23 -14.34 16.47
CA TYR A 77 5.86 -13.81 16.44
C TYR A 77 5.62 -12.78 17.56
N ARG A 78 6.02 -13.09 18.78
CA ARG A 78 5.85 -12.19 19.94
C ARG A 78 6.63 -10.89 19.75
N VAL A 79 7.89 -10.98 19.36
CA VAL A 79 8.77 -9.81 19.12
C VAL A 79 8.24 -8.94 17.98
N ALA A 80 7.85 -9.55 16.87
CA ALA A 80 7.32 -8.85 15.70
C ALA A 80 5.99 -8.13 15.99
N ASN A 81 5.13 -8.70 16.85
CA ASN A 81 3.89 -8.03 17.26
C ASN A 81 4.13 -6.86 18.21
N VAL A 82 5.17 -6.91 19.05
CA VAL A 82 5.59 -5.73 19.86
C VAL A 82 5.99 -4.59 18.92
N TRP A 83 6.82 -4.86 17.90
CA TRP A 83 7.19 -3.88 16.88
C TRP A 83 5.95 -3.33 16.14
N LEU A 84 5.05 -4.21 15.72
CA LEU A 84 3.86 -3.82 14.96
C LEU A 84 2.93 -2.90 15.76
N LYS A 85 2.74 -3.19 17.04
CA LYS A 85 1.96 -2.34 17.96
C LYS A 85 2.63 -1.00 18.21
N ALA A 86 3.95 -0.99 18.48
CA ALA A 86 4.72 0.23 18.75
C ALA A 86 4.72 1.20 17.56
N ARG A 87 4.61 0.68 16.33
CA ARG A 87 4.65 1.49 15.10
C ARG A 87 3.27 1.81 14.52
N LYS A 88 2.17 1.30 15.10
CA LYS A 88 0.82 1.41 14.55
C LYS A 88 0.39 2.85 14.25
N SER A 89 0.69 3.78 15.14
CA SER A 89 0.36 5.21 14.96
C SER A 89 1.05 5.88 13.77
N ASN A 90 2.22 5.35 13.37
CA ASN A 90 3.05 5.89 12.30
C ASN A 90 2.91 5.14 10.97
N MET A 91 2.04 4.13 10.92
CA MET A 91 1.80 3.30 9.73
C MET A 91 0.46 3.62 9.09
N SER A 92 0.41 3.55 7.75
CA SER A 92 -0.89 3.50 7.07
C SER A 92 -1.57 2.17 7.34
N GLU A 93 -2.91 2.15 7.39
CA GLU A 93 -3.70 0.94 7.63
C GLU A 93 -3.34 -0.20 6.67
N SER A 94 -3.21 0.12 5.37
CA SER A 94 -2.85 -0.88 4.36
C SER A 94 -1.42 -1.40 4.50
N TYR A 95 -0.51 -0.63 5.10
CA TYR A 95 0.82 -1.15 5.43
C TYR A 95 0.78 -2.04 6.67
N TYR A 96 0.01 -1.64 7.69
CA TYR A 96 -0.19 -2.43 8.91
C TYR A 96 -0.73 -3.83 8.60
N LEU A 97 -1.80 -3.94 7.80
CA LEU A 97 -2.38 -5.22 7.39
C LEU A 97 -1.36 -6.08 6.63
N ARG A 98 -0.64 -5.49 5.67
CA ARG A 98 0.39 -6.22 4.91
C ARG A 98 1.57 -6.65 5.76
N ALA A 99 1.99 -5.85 6.72
CA ALA A 99 3.05 -6.21 7.67
C ALA A 99 2.59 -7.36 8.56
N SER A 100 1.35 -7.34 9.02
CA SER A 100 0.74 -8.44 9.79
C SER A 100 0.74 -9.77 9.02
N ASP A 101 0.35 -9.74 7.72
CA ASP A 101 0.38 -10.92 6.86
C ASP A 101 1.83 -11.45 6.66
N CYS A 102 2.79 -10.54 6.47
CA CYS A 102 4.20 -10.94 6.40
C CYS A 102 4.69 -11.58 7.70
N ILE A 103 4.33 -10.99 8.86
CA ILE A 103 4.70 -11.52 10.18
C ILE A 103 4.13 -12.93 10.36
N LYS A 104 2.85 -13.14 10.02
CA LYS A 104 2.23 -14.46 10.14
C LYS A 104 3.05 -15.52 9.39
N ARG A 105 3.38 -15.31 8.13
CA ARG A 105 4.16 -16.26 7.35
C ARG A 105 5.59 -16.46 7.86
N MET A 106 6.25 -15.38 8.29
CA MET A 106 7.57 -15.48 8.91
C MET A 106 7.52 -16.30 10.20
N SER A 107 6.47 -16.12 10.99
CA SER A 107 6.27 -16.88 12.23
C SER A 107 6.05 -18.38 11.98
N GLU A 108 5.31 -18.72 10.93
CA GLU A 108 5.12 -20.11 10.50
C GLU A 108 6.45 -20.78 10.15
N PHE A 109 7.39 -20.04 9.56
CA PHE A 109 8.71 -20.55 9.18
C PHE A 109 9.68 -20.62 10.35
N PHE A 110 9.80 -19.55 11.15
CA PHE A 110 10.78 -19.51 12.26
C PHE A 110 10.33 -20.31 13.49
N GLY A 111 9.01 -20.62 13.61
CA GLY A 111 8.46 -21.40 14.70
C GLY A 111 8.71 -20.77 16.07
N ASP A 112 9.00 -21.61 17.05
CA ASP A 112 9.17 -21.21 18.44
C ASP A 112 10.61 -20.84 18.81
N LYS A 113 11.53 -20.76 17.83
CA LYS A 113 12.90 -20.30 18.10
C LYS A 113 12.88 -18.91 18.75
N PRO A 114 13.65 -18.68 19.83
CA PRO A 114 13.82 -17.36 20.38
C PRO A 114 14.39 -16.38 19.33
N PHE A 115 13.81 -15.18 19.24
CA PHE A 115 14.22 -14.19 18.25
C PHE A 115 15.72 -13.87 18.26
N THR A 116 16.29 -13.80 19.47
CA THR A 116 17.71 -13.50 19.68
C THR A 116 18.67 -14.57 19.18
N THR A 117 18.17 -15.79 18.97
CA THR A 117 18.97 -16.90 18.41
C THR A 117 18.97 -16.94 16.88
N LEU A 118 18.10 -16.15 16.23
CA LEU A 118 18.07 -16.07 14.77
C LEU A 118 19.33 -15.39 14.25
N LYS A 119 20.06 -16.08 13.38
CA LYS A 119 21.30 -15.63 12.76
C LYS A 119 21.14 -15.46 11.25
N ALA A 120 22.17 -14.97 10.60
CA ALA A 120 22.21 -14.79 9.14
C ALA A 120 21.75 -16.03 8.39
N TYR A 121 22.18 -17.22 8.81
CA TYR A 121 21.80 -18.49 8.18
C TYR A 121 20.28 -18.72 8.22
N ASP A 122 19.62 -18.53 9.38
CA ASP A 122 18.16 -18.74 9.50
C ASP A 122 17.39 -17.78 8.59
N ILE A 123 17.85 -16.52 8.53
CA ILE A 123 17.24 -15.50 7.67
C ILE A 123 17.45 -15.84 6.19
N GLN A 124 18.64 -16.29 5.81
CA GLN A 124 18.93 -16.75 4.45
C GLN A 124 18.06 -17.95 4.04
N GLN A 125 17.92 -18.94 4.92
CA GLN A 125 17.03 -20.09 4.68
C GLN A 125 15.58 -19.68 4.46
N PHE A 126 15.08 -18.69 5.19
CA PHE A 126 13.75 -18.13 4.95
C PHE A 126 13.60 -17.54 3.53
N PHE A 127 14.60 -16.81 3.04
CA PHE A 127 14.53 -16.23 1.70
C PHE A 127 14.72 -17.29 0.60
N ILE A 128 15.52 -18.31 0.82
CA ILE A 128 15.62 -19.49 -0.06
C ILE A 128 14.24 -20.18 -0.11
N TYR A 129 13.65 -20.45 1.04
CA TYR A 129 12.29 -21.00 1.12
C TYR A 129 11.28 -20.14 0.34
N LEU A 130 11.33 -18.80 0.43
CA LEU A 130 10.42 -17.92 -0.32
C LEU A 130 10.67 -17.97 -1.84
N ASN A 131 11.91 -18.16 -2.29
CA ASN A 131 12.23 -18.31 -3.71
C ASN A 131 11.61 -19.56 -4.31
N ASP A 132 11.63 -20.66 -3.54
CA ASP A 132 11.16 -21.98 -3.97
C ASP A 132 9.68 -22.23 -3.65
N TYR A 133 9.07 -21.31 -2.85
CA TYR A 133 7.72 -21.48 -2.37
C TYR A 133 6.71 -21.36 -3.50
N LYS A 134 6.01 -22.45 -3.75
CA LYS A 134 4.87 -22.52 -4.68
C LYS A 134 3.57 -22.47 -3.89
N TYR A 135 2.81 -21.40 -4.06
CA TYR A 135 1.48 -21.31 -3.48
C TYR A 135 0.43 -21.60 -4.54
N LYS A 136 -0.58 -22.35 -4.14
CA LYS A 136 -1.71 -22.62 -5.01
C LYS A 136 -2.75 -21.54 -4.85
N THR A 137 -3.17 -20.93 -5.96
CA THR A 137 -4.39 -20.13 -6.00
C THR A 137 -5.49 -20.97 -6.63
N THR A 138 -6.56 -21.17 -5.88
CA THR A 138 -7.74 -21.80 -6.42
C THR A 138 -8.65 -20.73 -7.02
N THR A 139 -8.81 -20.79 -8.30
CA THR A 139 -9.78 -20.00 -9.07
C THR A 139 -10.91 -20.92 -9.54
N ALA A 140 -11.94 -20.36 -10.12
CA ALA A 140 -13.00 -21.12 -10.72
C ALA A 140 -13.37 -20.51 -12.07
N ALA A 141 -13.56 -21.33 -13.08
CA ALA A 141 -14.06 -20.92 -14.39
C ALA A 141 -15.36 -21.63 -14.72
N ILE A 142 -16.22 -20.97 -15.46
CA ILE A 142 -17.45 -21.58 -15.95
C ILE A 142 -17.10 -22.71 -16.90
N LYS A 143 -17.80 -23.84 -16.76
CA LYS A 143 -17.68 -24.96 -17.67
C LYS A 143 -18.11 -24.55 -19.07
N PRO A 144 -17.35 -24.89 -20.13
CA PRO A 144 -17.69 -24.51 -21.51
C PRO A 144 -19.12 -24.90 -21.87
N SER A 145 -19.58 -26.11 -21.47
CA SER A 145 -20.93 -26.61 -21.72
C SER A 145 -22.06 -25.84 -21.03
N LYS A 146 -21.76 -25.06 -20.01
CA LYS A 146 -22.74 -24.29 -19.21
C LYS A 146 -22.68 -22.79 -19.49
N LYS A 147 -21.75 -22.35 -20.32
CA LYS A 147 -21.45 -20.91 -20.54
C LYS A 147 -22.62 -20.15 -21.14
N GLU A 148 -23.27 -20.74 -22.18
CA GLU A 148 -24.43 -20.11 -22.84
C GLU A 148 -25.59 -19.97 -21.86
N LYS A 149 -25.99 -21.05 -21.21
CA LYS A 149 -27.06 -21.05 -20.20
C LYS A 149 -26.79 -20.09 -19.06
N PHE A 150 -25.53 -19.98 -18.58
CA PHE A 150 -25.15 -19.00 -17.58
C PHE A 150 -25.30 -17.56 -18.07
N ASN A 151 -24.93 -17.29 -19.33
CA ASN A 151 -25.07 -15.98 -19.94
C ASN A 151 -26.54 -15.55 -20.05
N GLU A 152 -27.43 -16.46 -20.45
CA GLU A 152 -28.88 -16.21 -20.50
C GLU A 152 -29.43 -15.86 -19.11
N ILE A 153 -29.10 -16.64 -18.08
CA ILE A 153 -29.51 -16.39 -16.69
C ILE A 153 -28.98 -15.02 -16.21
N ALA A 154 -27.70 -14.74 -16.46
CA ALA A 154 -27.09 -13.48 -16.02
C ALA A 154 -27.70 -12.24 -16.72
N LEU A 155 -28.12 -12.38 -17.99
CA LEU A 155 -28.76 -11.30 -18.74
C LEU A 155 -30.21 -11.10 -18.33
N SER A 156 -30.98 -12.17 -18.13
CA SER A 156 -32.40 -12.11 -17.72
C SER A 156 -32.59 -11.42 -16.36
N CYS A 157 -31.66 -11.60 -15.42
CA CYS A 157 -31.71 -10.97 -14.10
C CYS A 157 -31.33 -9.47 -14.09
N GLY A 158 -30.86 -8.91 -15.21
CA GLY A 158 -30.41 -7.53 -15.30
C GLY A 158 -29.06 -7.30 -14.56
N ILE A 159 -27.96 -7.39 -15.29
CA ILE A 159 -26.59 -7.33 -14.76
C ILE A 159 -26.37 -6.16 -13.81
N ARG A 160 -26.95 -4.98 -14.11
CA ARG A 160 -26.80 -3.78 -13.26
C ARG A 160 -27.40 -4.00 -11.89
N LYS A 161 -28.67 -4.41 -11.85
CA LYS A 161 -29.43 -4.64 -10.62
C LYS A 161 -28.80 -5.72 -9.75
N VAL A 162 -28.35 -6.81 -10.37
CA VAL A 162 -27.69 -7.92 -9.68
C VAL A 162 -26.39 -7.49 -9.02
N CYS A 163 -25.53 -6.75 -9.74
CA CYS A 163 -24.24 -6.31 -9.19
C CYS A 163 -24.36 -5.19 -8.15
N GLU A 164 -25.44 -4.41 -8.14
CA GLU A 164 -25.70 -3.42 -7.10
C GLU A 164 -26.13 -4.07 -5.78
N GLN A 165 -26.72 -5.24 -5.84
CA GLN A 165 -27.22 -6.02 -4.68
C GLN A 165 -26.27 -7.15 -4.25
N ALA A 166 -25.17 -7.39 -4.98
CA ALA A 166 -24.30 -8.53 -4.77
C ALA A 166 -22.95 -8.10 -4.19
N GLU A 167 -22.32 -8.99 -3.43
CA GLU A 167 -20.98 -8.80 -2.86
C GLU A 167 -19.84 -9.01 -3.89
N PHE A 168 -20.15 -9.02 -5.19
CA PHE A 168 -19.17 -9.12 -6.26
C PHE A 168 -19.31 -7.98 -7.28
N SER A 169 -18.19 -7.64 -7.93
CA SER A 169 -18.13 -6.52 -8.87
C SER A 169 -18.64 -6.91 -10.26
N ARG A 170 -19.16 -5.92 -11.02
CA ARG A 170 -19.51 -6.13 -12.44
C ARG A 170 -18.38 -6.72 -13.30
N PRO A 171 -17.10 -6.28 -13.16
CA PRO A 171 -15.99 -6.92 -13.84
C PRO A 171 -15.86 -8.40 -13.52
N THR A 172 -16.08 -8.80 -12.28
CA THR A 172 -16.03 -10.22 -11.86
C THR A 172 -17.06 -11.05 -12.61
N LEU A 173 -18.30 -10.55 -12.69
CA LEU A 173 -19.36 -11.23 -13.45
C LEU A 173 -19.05 -11.24 -14.96
N TYR A 174 -18.50 -10.15 -15.50
CA TYR A 174 -18.08 -10.08 -16.89
C TYR A 174 -17.00 -11.12 -17.23
N TYR A 175 -15.97 -11.28 -16.39
CA TYR A 175 -14.95 -12.32 -16.59
C TYR A 175 -15.55 -13.71 -16.50
N ALA A 176 -16.39 -13.98 -15.50
CA ALA A 176 -17.07 -15.26 -15.37
C ALA A 176 -17.89 -15.60 -16.64
N ARG A 177 -18.65 -14.64 -17.18
CA ARG A 177 -19.44 -14.81 -18.40
C ARG A 177 -18.59 -15.11 -19.63
N ARG A 178 -17.37 -14.60 -19.70
CA ARG A 178 -16.43 -14.93 -20.78
C ARG A 178 -15.82 -16.33 -20.65
N GLY A 179 -15.94 -16.95 -19.48
CA GLY A 179 -15.25 -18.18 -19.14
C GLY A 179 -13.84 -17.94 -18.56
N ASP A 180 -13.49 -16.67 -18.28
CA ASP A 180 -12.22 -16.34 -17.65
C ASP A 180 -12.26 -16.75 -16.18
N PRO A 181 -11.14 -17.25 -15.60
CA PRO A 181 -11.09 -17.64 -14.19
C PRO A 181 -11.35 -16.46 -13.26
N VAL A 182 -12.22 -16.66 -12.28
CA VAL A 182 -12.50 -15.73 -11.17
C VAL A 182 -12.10 -16.36 -9.82
N SER A 183 -12.03 -15.56 -8.76
CA SER A 183 -11.72 -16.13 -7.45
C SER A 183 -12.78 -17.14 -7.02
N LEU A 184 -12.38 -18.18 -6.28
CA LEU A 184 -13.32 -19.20 -5.80
C LEU A 184 -14.45 -18.58 -4.95
N ILE A 185 -14.13 -17.56 -4.15
CA ILE A 185 -15.11 -16.81 -3.35
C ILE A 185 -16.10 -16.10 -4.29
N SER A 186 -15.60 -15.40 -5.29
CA SER A 186 -16.46 -14.70 -6.26
C SER A 186 -17.36 -15.67 -7.04
N ALA A 187 -16.83 -16.83 -7.43
CA ALA A 187 -17.63 -17.82 -8.13
C ALA A 187 -18.76 -18.38 -7.25
N LYS A 188 -18.50 -18.61 -5.96
CA LYS A 188 -19.53 -19.04 -4.99
C LYS A 188 -20.59 -17.95 -4.82
N LEU A 189 -20.19 -16.69 -4.59
CA LEU A 189 -21.12 -15.55 -4.48
C LEU A 189 -21.98 -15.38 -5.74
N ILE A 190 -21.41 -15.62 -6.92
CA ILE A 190 -22.16 -15.63 -8.19
C ILE A 190 -23.18 -16.76 -8.17
N CYS A 191 -22.80 -17.97 -7.77
CA CYS A 191 -23.71 -19.11 -7.70
C CYS A 191 -24.85 -18.83 -6.71
N ASP A 192 -24.54 -18.34 -5.53
CA ASP A 192 -25.55 -18.00 -4.51
C ASP A 192 -26.54 -16.97 -5.03
N LYS A 193 -26.05 -15.92 -5.71
CA LYS A 193 -26.90 -14.84 -6.23
C LYS A 193 -27.83 -15.30 -7.35
N PHE A 194 -27.38 -16.22 -8.20
CA PHE A 194 -28.18 -16.76 -9.30
C PHE A 194 -28.85 -18.09 -8.99
N SER A 195 -28.80 -18.56 -7.73
CA SER A 195 -29.34 -19.86 -7.28
C SER A 195 -28.83 -21.03 -8.11
N LEU A 196 -27.52 -21.03 -8.42
CA LEU A 196 -26.85 -22.05 -9.23
C LEU A 196 -26.04 -23.01 -8.36
N ASN A 197 -25.98 -24.28 -8.76
CA ASN A 197 -25.09 -25.23 -8.15
C ASN A 197 -23.65 -25.01 -8.64
N PHE A 198 -22.73 -24.72 -7.70
CA PHE A 198 -21.34 -24.44 -8.03
C PHE A 198 -20.68 -25.58 -8.83
N ASN A 199 -20.85 -26.83 -8.40
CA ASN A 199 -20.21 -27.98 -9.05
C ASN A 199 -20.79 -28.29 -10.44
N GLU A 200 -22.01 -27.84 -10.71
CA GLU A 200 -22.62 -27.97 -12.04
C GLU A 200 -22.06 -26.94 -13.03
N TYR A 201 -21.87 -25.69 -12.59
CA TYR A 201 -21.53 -24.57 -13.46
C TYR A 201 -20.05 -24.21 -13.50
N PHE A 202 -19.29 -24.49 -12.47
CA PHE A 202 -17.89 -24.08 -12.35
C PHE A 202 -16.94 -25.25 -12.14
N ASP A 203 -15.80 -25.17 -12.80
CA ASP A 203 -14.63 -26.01 -12.50
C ASP A 203 -13.65 -25.26 -11.62
N LYS A 204 -13.11 -25.95 -10.62
CA LYS A 204 -12.01 -25.43 -9.81
C LYS A 204 -10.71 -25.56 -10.60
N ILE A 205 -9.96 -24.48 -10.67
CA ILE A 205 -8.65 -24.43 -11.33
C ILE A 205 -7.61 -24.09 -10.28
N GLU A 206 -6.73 -25.03 -9.99
CA GLU A 206 -5.56 -24.79 -9.15
C GLU A 206 -4.37 -24.35 -10.00
N VAL A 207 -3.87 -23.15 -9.73
CA VAL A 207 -2.68 -22.62 -10.39
C VAL A 207 -1.56 -22.50 -9.36
N ALA A 208 -0.46 -23.19 -9.61
CA ALA A 208 0.76 -23.01 -8.83
C ALA A 208 1.42 -21.68 -9.22
N ASN A 209 1.65 -20.85 -8.24
CA ASN A 209 2.30 -19.55 -8.41
C ASN A 209 3.58 -19.50 -7.58
N GLU A 210 4.54 -18.74 -8.07
CA GLU A 210 5.79 -18.43 -7.36
C GLU A 210 5.81 -16.94 -7.00
N TYR A 211 6.49 -16.62 -5.91
CA TYR A 211 6.64 -15.22 -5.54
C TYR A 211 7.49 -14.45 -6.55
N ARG A 212 7.05 -13.22 -6.85
CA ARG A 212 7.86 -12.27 -7.60
C ARG A 212 8.87 -11.61 -6.67
N LYS A 213 9.99 -11.19 -7.25
CA LYS A 213 11.07 -10.49 -6.53
C LYS A 213 10.54 -9.35 -5.67
N GLU A 214 9.58 -8.55 -6.16
CA GLU A 214 8.98 -7.46 -5.38
C GLU A 214 8.23 -7.94 -4.15
N THR A 215 7.62 -9.13 -4.22
CA THR A 215 6.92 -9.72 -3.07
C THR A 215 7.95 -10.18 -2.03
N ILE A 216 9.01 -10.82 -2.44
CA ILE A 216 10.10 -11.25 -1.55
C ILE A 216 10.78 -10.03 -0.90
N LEU A 217 11.00 -8.96 -1.66
CA LEU A 217 11.52 -7.69 -1.12
C LEU A 217 10.59 -7.02 -0.09
N LYS A 218 9.27 -7.27 -0.12
CA LYS A 218 8.38 -6.80 0.95
C LYS A 218 8.65 -7.51 2.28
N TYR A 219 8.84 -8.83 2.25
CA TYR A 219 9.25 -9.58 3.45
C TYR A 219 10.58 -9.05 3.98
N LYS A 220 11.56 -8.81 3.11
CA LYS A 220 12.85 -8.22 3.51
C LYS A 220 12.66 -6.89 4.24
N ARG A 221 11.85 -5.97 3.68
CA ARG A 221 11.62 -4.65 4.29
C ARG A 221 10.98 -4.75 5.67
N VAL A 222 9.98 -5.61 5.83
CA VAL A 222 9.31 -5.83 7.12
C VAL A 222 10.28 -6.44 8.12
N LEU A 223 11.00 -7.50 7.74
CA LEU A 223 11.95 -8.19 8.60
C LEU A 223 13.10 -7.27 9.03
N SER A 224 13.67 -6.51 8.08
CA SER A 224 14.71 -5.52 8.39
C SER A 224 14.22 -4.42 9.33
N ALA A 225 12.97 -3.96 9.20
CA ALA A 225 12.38 -2.98 10.10
C ALA A 225 12.18 -3.55 11.52
N ILE A 226 11.83 -4.83 11.66
CA ILE A 226 11.75 -5.52 12.94
C ILE A 226 13.13 -5.61 13.58
N PHE A 227 14.16 -6.06 12.85
CA PHE A 227 15.54 -6.10 13.37
C PHE A 227 16.04 -4.72 13.79
N THR A 228 15.79 -3.68 12.97
CA THR A 228 16.18 -2.31 13.31
C THR A 228 15.52 -1.82 14.61
N TYR A 229 14.25 -2.15 14.81
CA TYR A 229 13.57 -1.88 16.06
C TYR A 229 14.19 -2.66 17.24
N CYS A 230 14.49 -3.95 17.05
CA CYS A 230 15.11 -4.77 18.07
C CYS A 230 16.52 -4.28 18.46
N ILE A 231 17.27 -3.71 17.51
CA ILE A 231 18.53 -3.03 17.79
C ILE A 231 18.29 -1.78 18.63
N SER A 232 17.26 -0.98 18.32
CA SER A 232 16.96 0.25 19.07
C SER A 232 16.51 0.02 20.52
N ILE A 233 16.07 -1.20 20.85
CA ILE A 233 15.72 -1.63 22.22
C ILE A 233 16.78 -2.58 22.80
N GLU A 234 17.96 -2.66 22.20
CA GLU A 234 19.12 -3.46 22.63
C GLU A 234 18.85 -4.98 22.76
N LEU A 235 17.81 -5.49 22.06
CA LEU A 235 17.48 -6.91 22.07
C LEU A 235 18.45 -7.74 21.21
N VAL A 236 18.94 -7.17 20.11
CA VAL A 236 19.96 -7.75 19.21
C VAL A 236 20.92 -6.66 18.74
N THR A 237 22.10 -7.04 18.27
CA THR A 237 23.15 -6.09 17.85
C THR A 237 23.28 -5.96 16.34
N VAL A 238 22.75 -6.92 15.57
CA VAL A 238 22.95 -7.02 14.11
C VAL A 238 21.63 -7.20 13.38
N ASN A 239 21.46 -6.49 12.26
CA ASN A 239 20.34 -6.67 11.34
C ASN A 239 20.71 -7.67 10.24
N TYR A 240 20.42 -8.94 10.44
CA TYR A 240 20.68 -9.99 9.46
C TYR A 240 19.77 -9.95 8.23
N ALA A 241 18.73 -9.09 8.24
CA ALA A 241 17.90 -8.84 7.07
C ALA A 241 18.38 -7.65 6.23
N SER A 242 19.58 -7.10 6.51
CA SER A 242 20.20 -6.04 5.70
C SER A 242 20.62 -6.54 4.32
N SER A 243 20.98 -5.59 3.45
CA SER A 243 21.41 -5.91 2.08
C SER A 243 22.66 -6.76 2.03
N ASP A 244 23.56 -6.57 2.99
CA ASP A 244 24.88 -7.23 3.01
C ASP A 244 24.75 -8.75 3.14
N TYR A 245 23.77 -9.22 3.91
CA TYR A 245 23.53 -10.65 4.11
C TYR A 245 22.66 -11.30 3.03
N LEU A 246 21.87 -10.51 2.26
CA LEU A 246 20.82 -11.03 1.38
C LEU A 246 21.01 -10.72 -0.11
N LYS A 247 22.06 -9.97 -0.47
CA LYS A 247 22.25 -9.46 -1.85
C LYS A 247 22.24 -10.56 -2.92
N GLN A 248 22.83 -11.72 -2.62
CA GLN A 248 22.95 -12.84 -3.56
C GLN A 248 21.81 -13.86 -3.45
N ILE A 249 20.99 -13.78 -2.40
CA ILE A 249 20.01 -14.81 -2.06
C ILE A 249 18.61 -14.46 -2.57
N ILE A 250 18.27 -13.16 -2.61
CA ILE A 250 16.95 -12.72 -3.05
C ILE A 250 16.81 -12.89 -4.55
N GLY A 251 16.12 -13.95 -4.93
CA GLY A 251 15.71 -14.28 -6.29
C GLY A 251 14.30 -13.82 -6.61
N GLY A 252 13.53 -14.72 -7.20
CA GLY A 252 12.13 -14.52 -7.63
C GLY A 252 12.02 -14.10 -9.09
N LYS A 253 10.83 -14.25 -9.65
CA LYS A 253 10.57 -13.87 -11.05
C LYS A 253 10.85 -12.37 -11.26
N PRO A 254 11.47 -12.00 -12.37
CA PRO A 254 11.72 -10.59 -12.70
C PRO A 254 10.41 -9.80 -12.72
N PRO A 255 10.49 -8.47 -12.53
CA PRO A 255 9.33 -7.59 -12.69
C PRO A 255 8.72 -7.80 -14.09
N LYS A 256 7.40 -7.70 -14.19
CA LYS A 256 6.77 -7.59 -15.52
C LYS A 256 7.25 -6.31 -16.17
N GLU A 257 7.55 -6.40 -17.46
CA GLU A 257 7.80 -5.19 -18.26
C GLU A 257 6.69 -4.17 -18.05
N ILE A 258 7.11 -2.93 -17.90
CA ILE A 258 6.17 -1.84 -17.76
C ILE A 258 5.67 -1.54 -19.18
N THR A 259 4.44 -1.86 -19.50
CA THR A 259 3.77 -1.51 -20.75
C THR A 259 3.14 -0.13 -20.63
N ILE A 260 3.38 0.76 -21.59
CA ILE A 260 2.71 2.06 -21.74
C ILE A 260 1.99 2.11 -23.09
N LEU A 261 1.17 3.11 -23.28
CA LEU A 261 0.56 3.37 -24.60
C LEU A 261 1.59 4.01 -25.54
N THR A 262 1.61 3.56 -26.78
CA THR A 262 2.30 4.25 -27.87
C THR A 262 1.64 5.60 -28.15
N GLU A 263 2.28 6.45 -28.93
CA GLU A 263 1.72 7.76 -29.31
C GLU A 263 0.41 7.60 -30.09
N SER A 264 0.33 6.64 -31.01
CA SER A 264 -0.87 6.36 -31.79
C SER A 264 -2.01 5.84 -30.91
N GLU A 265 -1.73 4.91 -29.99
CA GLU A 265 -2.73 4.39 -29.05
C GLU A 265 -3.23 5.48 -28.09
N TYR A 266 -2.34 6.34 -27.60
CA TYR A 266 -2.73 7.45 -26.74
C TYR A 266 -3.66 8.43 -27.47
N ARG A 267 -3.39 8.76 -28.72
CA ARG A 267 -4.27 9.60 -29.56
C ARG A 267 -5.61 8.92 -29.81
N SER A 268 -5.59 7.62 -30.19
CA SER A 268 -6.80 6.81 -30.39
C SER A 268 -7.66 6.78 -29.14
N PHE A 269 -7.05 6.60 -27.97
CA PHE A 269 -7.75 6.64 -26.69
C PHE A 269 -8.46 7.97 -26.44
N LEU A 270 -7.77 9.10 -26.60
CA LEU A 270 -8.37 10.42 -26.43
C LEU A 270 -9.49 10.71 -27.43
N THR A 271 -9.32 10.34 -28.69
CA THR A 271 -10.34 10.48 -29.73
C THR A 271 -11.57 9.63 -29.43
N THR A 272 -11.37 8.43 -28.88
CA THR A 272 -12.48 7.55 -28.47
C THR A 272 -13.28 8.15 -27.30
N LEU A 273 -12.60 8.82 -26.35
CA LEU A 273 -13.27 9.55 -25.27
C LEU A 273 -14.09 10.72 -25.83
N ASP A 274 -13.50 11.51 -26.74
CA ASP A 274 -14.19 12.66 -27.33
C ASP A 274 -15.44 12.24 -28.10
N ARG A 275 -15.33 11.21 -28.96
CA ARG A 275 -16.46 10.67 -29.70
C ARG A 275 -17.58 10.18 -28.78
N TYR A 276 -17.22 9.53 -27.66
CA TYR A 276 -18.21 9.07 -26.70
C TYR A 276 -18.90 10.25 -25.96
N ASP A 277 -18.19 11.33 -25.70
CA ASP A 277 -18.78 12.55 -25.14
C ASP A 277 -19.77 13.23 -26.09
N GLU A 278 -19.49 13.16 -27.42
CA GLU A 278 -20.34 13.75 -28.47
C GLU A 278 -21.65 12.98 -28.66
N GLU A 279 -21.69 11.66 -28.36
CA GLU A 279 -22.91 10.85 -28.47
C GLU A 279 -24.00 11.30 -27.48
N ASN A 280 -23.64 11.75 -26.28
CA ASN A 280 -24.56 12.22 -25.24
C ASN A 280 -23.85 13.08 -24.22
N GLU A 281 -24.39 14.25 -23.88
CA GLU A 281 -23.80 15.19 -22.92
C GLU A 281 -23.51 14.57 -21.55
N PHE A 282 -24.30 13.59 -21.09
CA PHE A 282 -24.09 12.90 -19.78
C PHE A 282 -22.94 11.90 -19.79
N ASN A 283 -22.47 11.51 -20.96
CA ASN A 283 -21.35 10.58 -21.10
C ASN A 283 -20.05 11.12 -20.46
N ILE A 284 -19.92 12.44 -20.41
CA ILE A 284 -18.77 13.13 -19.82
C ILE A 284 -18.56 12.79 -18.33
N ILE A 285 -19.60 12.37 -17.62
CA ILE A 285 -19.50 11.91 -16.22
C ILE A 285 -18.54 10.68 -16.11
N GLU A 286 -18.49 9.87 -17.14
CA GLU A 286 -17.63 8.69 -17.17
C GLU A 286 -16.23 9.00 -17.75
N THR A 287 -16.13 9.93 -18.68
CA THR A 287 -14.90 10.20 -19.42
C THR A 287 -14.04 11.27 -18.77
N ILE A 288 -14.61 12.25 -18.04
CA ILE A 288 -13.85 13.34 -17.45
C ILE A 288 -12.70 12.88 -16.53
N PRO A 289 -12.83 11.88 -15.65
CA PRO A 289 -11.71 11.39 -14.86
C PRO A 289 -10.62 10.77 -15.72
N LEU A 290 -10.96 10.20 -16.86
CA LEU A 290 -9.99 9.62 -17.82
C LEU A 290 -9.26 10.72 -18.60
N HIS A 291 -9.95 11.78 -19.03
CA HIS A 291 -9.32 12.97 -19.62
C HIS A 291 -8.33 13.62 -18.65
N ILE A 292 -8.73 13.83 -17.38
CA ILE A 292 -7.85 14.38 -16.33
C ILE A 292 -6.62 13.49 -16.15
N MET A 293 -6.82 12.17 -16.04
CA MET A 293 -5.72 11.23 -15.83
C MET A 293 -4.76 11.19 -17.01
N ALA A 294 -5.26 11.19 -18.24
CA ALA A 294 -4.44 11.19 -19.43
C ALA A 294 -3.65 12.50 -19.60
N MET A 295 -4.30 13.66 -19.43
CA MET A 295 -3.68 14.96 -19.73
C MET A 295 -2.84 15.52 -18.57
N LEU A 296 -3.10 15.15 -17.32
CA LEU A 296 -2.36 15.65 -16.15
C LEU A 296 -1.53 14.59 -15.43
N GLY A 297 -1.59 13.33 -15.83
CA GLY A 297 -0.79 12.26 -15.26
C GLY A 297 -1.01 12.01 -13.77
N LEU A 298 -2.20 12.31 -13.24
CA LEU A 298 -2.52 12.13 -11.83
C LEU A 298 -2.53 10.66 -11.42
N ARG A 299 -2.22 10.38 -10.13
CA ARG A 299 -2.45 9.05 -9.58
C ARG A 299 -3.94 8.76 -9.52
N GLY A 300 -4.35 7.50 -9.72
CA GLY A 300 -5.78 7.15 -9.68
C GLY A 300 -6.49 7.61 -8.39
N CYS A 301 -5.84 7.51 -7.24
CA CYS A 301 -6.38 8.00 -5.97
C CYS A 301 -6.49 9.54 -5.90
N GLU A 302 -5.60 10.27 -6.57
CA GLU A 302 -5.66 11.73 -6.70
C GLU A 302 -6.86 12.14 -7.56
N VAL A 303 -7.06 11.48 -8.71
CA VAL A 303 -8.25 11.70 -9.56
C VAL A 303 -9.54 11.48 -8.77
N CYS A 304 -9.60 10.40 -7.99
CA CYS A 304 -10.76 10.12 -7.14
C CYS A 304 -10.96 11.15 -6.02
N GLY A 305 -9.90 11.85 -5.62
CA GLY A 305 -9.91 12.86 -4.58
C GLY A 305 -10.28 14.26 -5.04
N LEU A 306 -10.32 14.53 -6.35
CA LEU A 306 -10.60 15.86 -6.90
C LEU A 306 -12.02 16.33 -6.61
N GLU A 307 -12.13 17.62 -6.31
CA GLU A 307 -13.40 18.33 -6.07
C GLU A 307 -13.40 19.64 -6.86
N TRP A 308 -14.58 20.21 -7.14
CA TRP A 308 -14.71 21.46 -7.89
C TRP A 308 -13.90 22.63 -7.31
N GLN A 309 -13.79 22.70 -6.00
CA GLN A 309 -12.97 23.71 -5.30
C GLN A 309 -11.46 23.64 -5.58
N ASP A 310 -10.99 22.56 -6.22
CA ASP A 310 -9.59 22.40 -6.57
C ASP A 310 -9.27 23.00 -7.95
N ILE A 311 -10.29 23.42 -8.71
CA ILE A 311 -10.15 23.91 -10.08
C ILE A 311 -10.34 25.43 -10.10
N ASP A 312 -9.29 26.14 -10.43
CA ASP A 312 -9.34 27.58 -10.75
C ASP A 312 -9.49 27.75 -12.26
N PHE A 313 -10.73 27.99 -12.71
CA PHE A 313 -11.05 28.16 -14.12
C PHE A 313 -10.46 29.46 -14.71
N ALA A 314 -10.29 30.51 -13.89
CA ALA A 314 -9.75 31.78 -14.33
C ALA A 314 -8.25 31.71 -14.54
N LYS A 315 -7.51 31.16 -13.59
CA LYS A 315 -6.06 30.97 -13.67
C LYS A 315 -5.67 29.70 -14.43
N ARG A 316 -6.62 28.82 -14.75
CA ARG A 316 -6.40 27.54 -15.44
C ARG A 316 -5.47 26.61 -14.68
N TYR A 317 -5.70 26.42 -13.38
CA TYR A 317 -4.93 25.51 -12.55
C TYR A 317 -5.83 24.55 -11.81
N ILE A 318 -5.35 23.32 -11.67
CA ILE A 318 -5.91 22.31 -10.78
C ILE A 318 -4.92 22.03 -9.65
N THR A 319 -5.38 22.17 -8.42
CA THR A 319 -4.55 21.97 -7.23
C THR A 319 -4.85 20.61 -6.61
N ILE A 320 -3.84 19.78 -6.48
CA ILE A 320 -3.98 18.45 -5.91
C ILE A 320 -3.78 18.53 -4.40
N ARG A 321 -4.85 18.37 -3.61
CA ARG A 321 -4.86 18.58 -2.16
C ARG A 321 -5.19 17.34 -1.34
N ARG A 322 -5.75 16.29 -1.97
CA ARG A 322 -6.24 15.09 -1.29
C ARG A 322 -6.30 13.90 -2.23
N ASP A 323 -6.48 12.73 -1.62
CA ASP A 323 -6.79 11.51 -2.34
C ASP A 323 -8.03 10.81 -1.76
N ARG A 324 -8.58 9.85 -2.51
CA ARG A 324 -9.57 8.89 -2.02
C ARG A 324 -9.09 7.47 -2.30
N VAL A 325 -9.12 6.65 -1.27
CA VAL A 325 -8.69 5.24 -1.35
C VAL A 325 -9.72 4.35 -0.69
N TYR A 326 -9.82 3.13 -1.18
CA TYR A 326 -10.59 2.09 -0.50
C TYR A 326 -9.68 1.36 0.50
N VAL A 327 -10.15 1.22 1.72
CA VAL A 327 -9.49 0.43 2.78
C VAL A 327 -10.45 -0.66 3.21
N SER A 328 -9.98 -1.91 3.17
CA SER A 328 -10.77 -3.07 3.60
C SER A 328 -11.26 -2.89 5.03
N GLY A 329 -12.54 -3.16 5.28
CA GLY A 329 -13.19 -2.98 6.58
C GLY A 329 -13.57 -1.54 6.96
N LYS A 330 -13.08 -0.52 6.20
CA LYS A 330 -13.39 0.91 6.45
C LYS A 330 -14.06 1.61 5.28
N GLY A 331 -14.14 0.96 4.11
CA GLY A 331 -14.72 1.55 2.91
C GLY A 331 -13.83 2.61 2.25
N VAL A 332 -14.46 3.59 1.61
CA VAL A 332 -13.77 4.70 0.93
C VAL A 332 -13.39 5.78 1.93
N ILE A 333 -12.10 6.04 2.06
CA ILE A 333 -11.54 7.07 2.94
C ILE A 333 -11.04 8.25 2.09
N ARG A 334 -11.51 9.46 2.43
CA ARG A 334 -10.98 10.74 1.95
C ARG A 334 -9.82 11.15 2.85
N ARG A 335 -8.63 11.30 2.28
CA ARG A 335 -7.43 11.70 3.02
C ARG A 335 -6.94 13.05 2.53
N PRO A 336 -6.82 14.06 3.42
CA PRO A 336 -6.11 15.26 3.05
C PRO A 336 -4.65 14.89 2.74
N PHE A 337 -4.03 15.58 1.82
CA PHE A 337 -2.62 15.35 1.60
C PHE A 337 -1.80 15.83 2.76
N PRO A 338 -0.83 15.06 2.79
CA PRO A 338 -0.08 14.57 3.84
C PRO A 338 1.06 15.49 4.09
N LYS A 339 1.58 15.28 5.12
CA LYS A 339 2.92 15.18 5.70
C LYS A 339 4.16 15.58 4.83
N THR A 340 4.10 15.69 3.49
CA THR A 340 5.21 16.17 2.66
C THR A 340 4.74 17.23 1.69
N THR A 341 5.42 18.36 1.68
CA THR A 341 5.20 19.52 0.78
C THR A 341 5.24 19.18 -0.72
N SER A 342 5.88 18.05 -1.10
CA SER A 342 5.97 17.58 -2.48
C SER A 342 4.68 16.99 -3.05
N SER A 343 3.70 16.66 -2.22
CA SER A 343 2.44 16.03 -2.66
C SER A 343 1.38 17.05 -3.06
N SER A 344 1.35 18.24 -2.44
CA SER A 344 0.48 19.33 -2.85
C SER A 344 1.14 20.09 -3.99
N ARG A 345 0.47 20.11 -5.14
CA ARG A 345 0.97 20.77 -6.35
C ARG A 345 -0.17 21.31 -7.20
N ALA A 346 0.11 22.36 -7.96
CA ALA A 346 -0.79 22.88 -8.97
C ALA A 346 -0.30 22.50 -10.35
N LEU A 347 -1.22 22.08 -11.22
CA LEU A 347 -0.94 21.73 -12.62
C LEU A 347 -1.76 22.62 -13.54
N TYR A 348 -1.13 23.08 -14.61
CA TYR A 348 -1.79 23.89 -15.64
C TYR A 348 -2.79 23.05 -16.45
N ILE A 349 -3.95 23.64 -16.74
CA ILE A 349 -5.04 23.02 -17.50
C ILE A 349 -4.99 23.57 -18.92
N CYS A 350 -4.65 22.73 -19.91
CA CYS A 350 -4.67 23.08 -21.32
C CYS A 350 -6.11 23.32 -21.81
N ASP A 351 -6.27 24.05 -22.93
CA ASP A 351 -7.58 24.45 -23.47
C ASP A 351 -8.51 23.24 -23.68
N ARG A 352 -7.99 22.13 -24.22
CA ARG A 352 -8.78 20.91 -24.44
C ARG A 352 -9.39 20.38 -23.13
N LEU A 353 -8.61 20.27 -22.06
CA LEU A 353 -9.12 19.81 -20.77
C LEU A 353 -10.03 20.85 -20.12
N LEU A 354 -9.72 22.14 -20.25
CA LEU A 354 -10.55 23.22 -19.74
C LEU A 354 -11.95 23.18 -20.32
N ASN A 355 -12.07 22.99 -21.64
CA ASN A 355 -13.37 22.89 -22.31
C ASN A 355 -14.17 21.66 -21.84
N LYS A 356 -13.52 20.50 -21.66
CA LYS A 356 -14.14 19.30 -21.09
C LYS A 356 -14.62 19.55 -19.65
N LEU A 357 -13.83 20.21 -18.81
CA LEU A 357 -14.20 20.54 -17.43
C LEU A 357 -15.39 21.52 -17.38
N LYS A 358 -15.44 22.50 -18.29
CA LYS A 358 -16.59 23.41 -18.41
C LYS A 358 -17.85 22.69 -18.84
N ALA A 359 -17.78 21.83 -19.85
CA ALA A 359 -18.91 21.00 -20.29
C ALA A 359 -19.41 20.10 -19.15
N PHE A 360 -18.49 19.42 -18.46
CA PHE A 360 -18.86 18.60 -17.30
C PHE A 360 -19.50 19.42 -16.17
N LYS A 361 -19.03 20.65 -15.91
CA LYS A 361 -19.61 21.53 -14.90
C LYS A 361 -21.06 21.85 -15.22
N GLN A 362 -21.39 22.14 -16.49
CA GLN A 362 -22.77 22.36 -16.92
C GLN A 362 -23.66 21.14 -16.68
N VAL A 363 -23.17 19.94 -17.02
CA VAL A 363 -23.90 18.68 -16.77
C VAL A 363 -24.09 18.45 -15.26
N TYR A 364 -23.05 18.67 -14.46
CA TYR A 364 -23.11 18.56 -13.00
C TYR A 364 -24.15 19.50 -12.39
N GLU A 365 -24.19 20.75 -12.86
CA GLU A 365 -25.18 21.76 -12.40
C GLU A 365 -26.61 21.39 -12.82
N LYS A 366 -26.82 20.88 -14.05
CA LYS A 366 -28.13 20.36 -14.49
C LYS A 366 -28.64 19.24 -13.58
N LEU A 367 -27.79 18.24 -13.29
CA LEU A 367 -28.15 17.13 -12.42
C LEU A 367 -28.41 17.58 -10.98
N SER A 368 -27.56 18.49 -10.46
CA SER A 368 -27.72 19.04 -9.13
C SER A 368 -29.00 19.84 -8.93
N LYS A 369 -29.55 20.48 -9.99
CA LYS A 369 -30.82 21.19 -9.97
C LYS A 369 -32.00 20.24 -10.10
N ALA A 370 -31.85 19.15 -10.87
CA ALA A 370 -32.91 18.19 -11.14
C ALA A 370 -33.21 17.27 -9.94
N ASP A 371 -32.23 16.97 -9.10
CA ASP A 371 -32.35 16.07 -7.97
C ASP A 371 -32.10 16.81 -6.63
N LYS A 372 -33.11 16.85 -5.76
CA LYS A 372 -33.01 17.44 -4.42
C LYS A 372 -32.04 16.67 -3.52
N CYS A 373 -31.89 15.37 -3.74
CA CYS A 373 -31.03 14.48 -2.97
C CYS A 373 -29.58 14.42 -3.54
N PHE A 374 -29.29 15.22 -4.57
CA PHE A 374 -27.97 15.26 -5.20
C PHE A 374 -26.85 15.60 -4.19
N ASP A 375 -25.77 14.82 -4.22
CA ASP A 375 -24.61 15.06 -3.36
C ASP A 375 -23.79 16.26 -3.87
N ARG A 376 -23.88 17.38 -3.17
CA ARG A 376 -23.24 18.66 -3.51
C ARG A 376 -21.82 18.82 -2.93
N ARG A 377 -21.22 17.74 -2.41
CA ARG A 377 -19.81 17.78 -1.93
C ARG A 377 -18.79 18.05 -3.02
N GLY A 378 -19.20 18.02 -4.28
CA GLY A 378 -18.42 18.53 -5.40
C GLY A 378 -17.36 17.55 -5.93
N ALA A 379 -17.54 16.26 -5.75
CA ALA A 379 -16.60 15.28 -6.31
C ALA A 379 -16.60 15.29 -7.84
N ILE A 380 -15.43 15.32 -8.45
CA ILE A 380 -15.26 15.23 -9.92
C ILE A 380 -15.50 13.80 -10.41
N PHE A 381 -14.98 12.81 -9.69
CA PHE A 381 -15.27 11.40 -9.97
C PHE A 381 -16.49 10.94 -9.19
N CYS A 382 -17.67 11.17 -9.76
CA CYS A 382 -18.95 10.93 -9.10
C CYS A 382 -19.91 10.07 -9.93
N ASN A 383 -20.97 9.60 -9.30
CA ASN A 383 -22.15 9.03 -9.92
C ASN A 383 -23.08 10.14 -10.43
N ILE A 384 -24.16 9.74 -11.09
CA ILE A 384 -25.17 10.66 -11.63
C ILE A 384 -25.90 11.45 -10.54
N ASP A 385 -25.94 10.91 -9.31
CA ASP A 385 -26.49 11.54 -8.10
C ASP A 385 -25.47 12.41 -7.33
N GLY A 386 -24.30 12.66 -7.90
CA GLY A 386 -23.21 13.44 -7.29
C GLY A 386 -22.37 12.67 -6.27
N THR A 387 -22.78 11.48 -5.83
CA THR A 387 -22.02 10.69 -4.86
C THR A 387 -20.66 10.27 -5.41
N PRO A 388 -19.58 10.34 -4.63
CA PRO A 388 -18.26 9.90 -5.09
C PRO A 388 -18.25 8.43 -5.48
N ARG A 389 -17.67 8.12 -6.64
CA ARG A 389 -17.49 6.73 -7.10
C ARG A 389 -16.38 6.01 -6.33
N PHE A 390 -16.50 4.70 -6.27
CA PHE A 390 -15.46 3.83 -5.72
C PHE A 390 -14.16 3.93 -6.53
N PRO A 391 -13.00 4.13 -5.90
CA PRO A 391 -11.72 4.28 -6.59
C PRO A 391 -11.36 3.12 -7.54
N GLN A 392 -11.78 1.89 -7.21
CA GLN A 392 -11.56 0.72 -8.05
C GLN A 392 -12.27 0.82 -9.40
N TYR A 393 -13.39 1.54 -9.45
CA TYR A 393 -14.16 1.72 -10.68
C TYR A 393 -13.40 2.52 -11.75
N LEU A 394 -12.45 3.37 -11.36
CA LEU A 394 -11.62 4.11 -12.31
C LEU A 394 -10.81 3.17 -13.23
N ASN A 395 -10.24 2.09 -12.69
CA ASN A 395 -9.56 1.09 -13.51
C ASN A 395 -10.51 0.33 -14.44
N THR A 396 -11.75 0.12 -14.01
CA THR A 396 -12.79 -0.51 -14.84
C THR A 396 -13.18 0.38 -16.02
N LEU A 397 -13.37 1.68 -15.76
CA LEU A 397 -13.62 2.68 -16.81
C LEU A 397 -12.46 2.74 -17.78
N LEU A 398 -11.23 2.87 -17.28
CA LEU A 398 -10.04 2.91 -18.13
C LEU A 398 -9.95 1.68 -19.02
N THR A 399 -10.12 0.47 -18.46
CA THR A 399 -10.08 -0.77 -19.24
C THR A 399 -11.16 -0.80 -20.32
N ARG A 400 -12.39 -0.35 -20.02
CA ARG A 400 -13.49 -0.29 -20.98
C ARG A 400 -13.16 0.60 -22.18
N PHE A 401 -12.62 1.79 -21.93
CA PHE A 401 -12.30 2.74 -23.00
C PHE A 401 -11.04 2.35 -23.79
N LEU A 402 -10.04 1.74 -23.14
CA LEU A 402 -8.89 1.17 -23.87
C LEU A 402 -9.33 0.06 -24.84
N LEU A 403 -10.26 -0.78 -24.42
CA LEU A 403 -10.83 -1.80 -25.31
C LEU A 403 -11.62 -1.18 -26.48
N LYS A 404 -12.46 -0.15 -26.22
CA LYS A 404 -13.17 0.59 -27.28
C LYS A 404 -12.22 1.26 -28.25
N ALA A 405 -11.07 1.75 -27.79
CA ALA A 405 -10.05 2.40 -28.58
C ALA A 405 -9.09 1.43 -29.29
N ASN A 406 -9.28 0.12 -29.11
CA ASN A 406 -8.36 -0.94 -29.57
C ASN A 406 -6.90 -0.70 -29.11
N CYS A 407 -6.71 -0.27 -27.87
CA CYS A 407 -5.42 0.04 -27.29
C CYS A 407 -4.94 -1.05 -26.35
N THR A 408 -3.64 -1.11 -26.16
CA THR A 408 -2.99 -1.97 -25.15
C THR A 408 -3.57 -1.71 -23.76
N ARG A 409 -3.87 -2.77 -23.03
CA ARG A 409 -4.42 -2.67 -21.68
C ARG A 409 -3.39 -2.16 -20.67
N VAL A 410 -3.62 -0.98 -20.15
CA VAL A 410 -2.81 -0.36 -19.09
C VAL A 410 -3.64 -0.07 -17.83
N THR A 411 -2.99 0.02 -16.67
CA THR A 411 -3.63 0.45 -15.42
C THR A 411 -3.55 1.98 -15.27
N CYS A 412 -4.30 2.57 -14.33
CA CYS A 412 -4.20 4.00 -14.02
C CYS A 412 -2.75 4.44 -13.73
N HIS A 413 -1.97 3.59 -13.05
CA HIS A 413 -0.56 3.90 -12.77
C HIS A 413 0.31 3.86 -14.03
N LYS A 414 0.05 2.94 -14.94
CA LYS A 414 0.74 2.86 -16.24
C LYS A 414 0.30 3.98 -17.21
N MET A 415 -0.94 4.45 -17.14
CA MET A 415 -1.38 5.64 -17.86
C MET A 415 -0.57 6.88 -17.41
N ARG A 416 -0.33 7.02 -16.11
CA ARG A 416 0.59 8.05 -15.61
C ARG A 416 2.03 7.85 -16.11
N HIS A 417 2.53 6.62 -16.22
CA HIS A 417 3.83 6.37 -16.85
C HIS A 417 3.84 6.80 -18.31
N THR A 418 2.78 6.53 -19.07
CA THR A 418 2.61 7.03 -20.44
C THR A 418 2.75 8.56 -20.48
N TRP A 419 2.04 9.29 -19.61
CA TRP A 419 2.11 10.74 -19.54
C TRP A 419 3.52 11.24 -19.19
N ILE A 420 4.20 10.66 -18.21
CA ILE A 420 5.56 11.00 -17.82
C ILE A 420 6.53 10.82 -19.01
N THR A 421 6.50 9.65 -19.64
CA THR A 421 7.37 9.34 -20.78
C THR A 421 7.13 10.30 -21.92
N ARG A 422 5.88 10.63 -22.25
CA ARG A 422 5.52 11.61 -23.27
C ARG A 422 6.08 12.99 -23.00
N LEU A 423 5.96 13.52 -21.77
CA LEU A 423 6.50 14.82 -21.42
C LEU A 423 8.02 14.88 -21.55
N ILE A 424 8.71 13.82 -21.16
CA ILE A 424 10.18 13.78 -21.28
C ILE A 424 10.58 13.67 -22.75
N SER A 425 9.87 12.86 -23.56
CA SER A 425 10.17 12.75 -25.00
C SER A 425 9.90 14.04 -25.79
N THR A 426 9.10 14.98 -25.25
CA THR A 426 8.94 16.33 -25.83
C THR A 426 10.00 17.34 -25.35
N GLY A 427 11.03 16.91 -24.62
CA GLY A 427 12.14 17.75 -24.17
C GLY A 427 11.96 18.42 -22.81
N ILE A 428 10.87 18.15 -22.10
CA ILE A 428 10.70 18.68 -20.73
C ILE A 428 11.67 17.95 -19.79
N SER A 429 12.46 18.72 -19.03
CA SER A 429 13.46 18.13 -18.13
C SER A 429 12.87 17.16 -17.12
N VAL A 430 13.59 16.07 -16.82
CA VAL A 430 13.19 15.04 -15.85
C VAL A 430 12.80 15.64 -14.48
N ASN A 431 13.53 16.68 -14.04
CA ASN A 431 13.24 17.35 -12.77
C ASN A 431 11.87 18.07 -12.79
N ASN A 432 11.55 18.75 -13.88
CA ASN A 432 10.26 19.42 -14.03
C ASN A 432 9.13 18.42 -14.10
N VAL A 433 9.28 17.35 -14.89
CA VAL A 433 8.29 16.26 -14.95
C VAL A 433 8.11 15.57 -13.59
N SER A 434 9.20 15.37 -12.84
CA SER A 434 9.16 14.82 -11.48
C SER A 434 8.35 15.69 -10.52
N ARG A 435 8.54 17.01 -10.57
CA ARG A 435 7.77 17.99 -9.78
C ARG A 435 6.29 17.97 -10.17
N MET A 436 6.00 18.03 -11.48
CA MET A 436 4.62 17.96 -11.99
C MET A 436 3.94 16.63 -11.59
N ALA A 437 4.66 15.52 -11.67
CA ALA A 437 4.18 14.22 -11.23
C ALA A 437 4.02 14.14 -9.70
N GLY A 438 4.72 14.93 -8.90
CA GLY A 438 4.75 14.83 -7.43
C GLY A 438 5.46 13.55 -6.99
N HIS A 439 6.63 13.29 -7.55
CA HIS A 439 7.55 12.27 -7.05
C HIS A 439 8.44 12.88 -5.97
N SER A 440 8.77 12.09 -4.95
CA SER A 440 9.67 12.54 -3.87
C SER A 440 11.13 12.63 -4.32
N SER A 441 11.51 11.94 -5.41
CA SER A 441 12.83 11.96 -6.03
C SER A 441 12.69 11.91 -7.55
N SER A 442 13.57 12.60 -8.26
CA SER A 442 13.70 12.53 -9.72
C SER A 442 14.15 11.17 -10.22
N ASP A 443 14.81 10.36 -9.37
CA ASP A 443 15.22 8.98 -9.70
C ASP A 443 14.04 8.10 -10.08
N VAL A 444 12.87 8.31 -9.46
CA VAL A 444 11.64 7.57 -9.81
C VAL A 444 11.23 7.89 -11.25
N THR A 445 11.28 9.17 -11.63
CA THR A 445 10.96 9.63 -12.98
C THR A 445 11.98 9.13 -13.99
N LEU A 446 13.26 9.21 -13.65
CA LEU A 446 14.36 8.75 -14.48
C LEU A 446 14.26 7.24 -14.77
N LYS A 447 13.98 6.41 -13.75
CA LYS A 447 13.78 4.96 -13.92
C LYS A 447 12.63 4.62 -14.86
N ILE A 448 11.54 5.39 -14.82
CA ILE A 448 10.41 5.22 -15.75
C ILE A 448 10.87 5.53 -17.17
N TYR A 449 11.53 6.64 -17.38
CA TYR A 449 11.98 7.09 -18.70
C TYR A 449 13.05 6.15 -19.29
N THR A 450 14.10 5.82 -18.56
CA THR A 450 15.21 4.98 -19.04
C THR A 450 14.76 3.57 -19.41
N HIS A 451 13.69 3.07 -18.78
CA HIS A 451 13.11 1.77 -19.14
C HIS A 451 12.53 1.78 -20.56
N TYR A 452 11.98 2.92 -21.01
CA TYR A 452 11.32 3.05 -22.32
C TYR A 452 12.21 3.61 -23.40
N CYS A 453 13.27 4.33 -23.04
CA CYS A 453 14.15 4.98 -24.01
C CYS A 453 15.40 4.15 -24.32
N LYS A 454 15.46 2.90 -23.90
CA LYS A 454 16.56 1.99 -24.27
C LYS A 454 16.68 1.75 -25.77
N ASP A 455 15.60 1.94 -26.49
CA ASP A 455 15.53 1.69 -27.96
C ASP A 455 15.60 2.98 -28.80
N ILE A 456 15.70 4.15 -28.16
CA ILE A 456 15.86 5.40 -28.90
C ILE A 456 17.33 5.79 -28.90
N ASP A 457 18.10 5.20 -29.78
CA ASP A 457 19.44 5.67 -30.09
C ASP A 457 19.40 6.94 -30.96
N ASN A 458 18.78 7.98 -30.39
CA ASN A 458 18.74 9.33 -30.97
C ASN A 458 20.08 10.04 -30.78
N SER A 459 21.06 9.40 -30.14
CA SER A 459 22.39 9.99 -29.92
C SER A 459 23.05 10.35 -31.24
N LYS A 460 22.87 9.52 -32.27
CA LYS A 460 23.44 9.74 -33.60
C LYS A 460 22.85 10.96 -34.30
N GLU A 461 21.51 11.07 -34.35
CA GLU A 461 20.84 12.24 -34.96
C GLU A 461 21.04 13.53 -34.17
N VAL A 462 21.10 13.45 -32.84
CA VAL A 462 21.35 14.59 -31.95
C VAL A 462 22.81 15.06 -32.10
N LEU A 463 23.77 14.14 -32.14
CA LEU A 463 25.17 14.45 -32.36
C LEU A 463 25.41 15.03 -33.75
N GLU A 464 24.78 14.46 -34.77
CA GLU A 464 24.83 15.04 -36.13
C GLU A 464 24.22 16.44 -36.17
N LYS A 465 23.10 16.71 -35.51
CA LYS A 465 22.52 18.07 -35.42
C LYS A 465 23.35 19.07 -34.63
N ILE A 466 24.05 18.63 -33.57
CA ILE A 466 24.89 19.49 -32.73
C ILE A 466 26.21 19.83 -33.43
N PHE A 467 26.75 18.88 -34.16
CA PHE A 467 28.08 19.02 -34.79
C PHE A 467 28.02 19.23 -36.30
N ALA A 468 26.85 19.37 -36.90
CA ALA A 468 26.64 19.73 -38.28
C ALA A 468 26.75 21.27 -38.53
N MET A 469 27.61 21.97 -37.76
CA MET A 469 27.98 23.37 -38.01
C MET A 469 29.19 23.46 -38.93
#